data_6e933b30932f0ed6e7368ce8e1d45856
#
_entry.id   6e933b30932f0ed6e7368ce8e1d45856
#
_cell.length_a   1.000
_cell.length_b   1.000
_cell.length_c   1.000
_cell.angle_alpha   90.00
_cell.angle_beta   90.00
_cell.angle_gamma   90.00
#
_symmetry.space_group_name_H-M   'P 1'
#
loop_
_entity.id
_entity.type
_entity.pdbx_description
1 polymer ?
#
loop_
_entity_poly.entity_id
_entity_poly.type
_entity_poly.pdbx_seq_one_letter_code
_entity_poly.pdbx_strand_id
1 'polypeptide(L)'
;MKRLLSLVLISSLFFTPFAHAAPKKPLVKSLKLLTTIASVEEFSGVVASGRTIIVYGNKGDKSFAKALDIAGKELWNVELDKASPSVVTAAAVGSNGDIWLAGSTSLARATPAPSPTVTALNPDKILPVIDIFSADLDAYSLWLLNPTTASLTQYTLQLSAPILINSIAVDKNGITAVGSSGTIINSDLAGNIIKPIKVGTEATVFESVVKHADGSLTVVGSSAEILGGKKLVGKVDGVIIKVSKVGKVVSVVRSSAPKASRNWLSATNSLLLGGEVITGSKVESAITKFSSTYAPSWTYRFASSGKTLTAGSTLAFFQSKGAIAQLANWAPKSAQALLLTFDAKGVITAAHSAPAEQKEVLGLYLSKDLGPLCITSSAETVSIFTLN
;
A
#
# COMPACT_ATOMS: atom_id res chain seq x y z
N MET A 1 -84.91 -15.09 28.50
CA MET A 1 -83.56 -15.30 28.96
C MET A 1 -82.84 -16.25 27.97
N LYS A 2 -82.09 -15.75 27.02
CA LYS A 2 -81.32 -16.55 26.05
C LYS A 2 -79.85 -16.22 26.27
N ARG A 3 -79.07 -17.21 26.70
CA ARG A 3 -77.57 -17.09 26.83
C ARG A 3 -76.99 -17.37 25.51
N LEU A 4 -76.24 -16.36 24.92
CA LEU A 4 -75.38 -16.54 23.82
C LEU A 4 -73.99 -17.03 24.31
N LEU A 5 -73.59 -18.21 23.88
CA LEU A 5 -72.22 -18.71 24.03
C LEU A 5 -71.39 -18.17 22.86
N SER A 6 -70.42 -17.30 23.18
CA SER A 6 -69.38 -16.87 22.16
C SER A 6 -68.24 -17.86 22.18
N LEU A 7 -68.09 -18.56 21.08
CA LEU A 7 -66.94 -19.45 20.82
C LEU A 7 -65.76 -18.57 20.34
N VAL A 8 -64.74 -18.42 21.16
CA VAL A 8 -63.49 -17.76 20.77
C VAL A 8 -62.58 -18.81 20.10
N LEU A 9 -62.43 -18.72 18.80
CA LEU A 9 -61.45 -19.53 18.01
C LEU A 9 -60.10 -18.92 18.17
N ILE A 10 -59.24 -19.52 19.01
CA ILE A 10 -57.81 -19.14 19.09
C ILE A 10 -57.06 -19.81 17.91
N SER A 11 -56.84 -19.08 16.83
CA SER A 11 -55.92 -19.49 15.76
C SER A 11 -54.49 -19.31 16.24
N SER A 12 -53.87 -20.36 16.74
CA SER A 12 -52.43 -20.42 17.00
C SER A 12 -51.67 -20.42 15.68
N LEU A 13 -51.23 -19.23 15.22
CA LEU A 13 -50.25 -19.08 14.17
C LEU A 13 -48.93 -19.68 14.67
N PHE A 14 -48.59 -20.88 14.21
CA PHE A 14 -47.29 -21.46 14.33
C PHE A 14 -46.31 -20.63 13.45
N PHE A 15 -45.68 -19.64 14.08
CA PHE A 15 -44.46 -19.06 13.54
C PHE A 15 -43.37 -20.14 13.64
N THR A 16 -43.19 -20.92 12.59
CA THR A 16 -41.95 -21.67 12.41
C THR A 16 -40.82 -20.65 12.23
N PRO A 17 -39.87 -20.56 13.17
CA PRO A 17 -38.67 -19.73 12.90
C PRO A 17 -37.99 -20.35 11.67
N PHE A 18 -37.97 -19.62 10.58
CA PHE A 18 -37.07 -19.96 9.47
C PHE A 18 -35.69 -19.97 10.05
N ALA A 19 -35.16 -21.15 10.37
CA ALA A 19 -33.78 -21.34 10.71
C ALA A 19 -32.98 -20.95 9.46
N HIS A 20 -32.57 -19.70 9.39
CA HIS A 20 -31.58 -19.28 8.39
C HIS A 20 -30.32 -20.07 8.69
N ALA A 21 -30.01 -21.03 7.85
CA ALA A 21 -28.75 -21.76 7.95
C ALA A 21 -27.63 -20.73 8.04
N ALA A 22 -26.81 -20.82 9.09
CA ALA A 22 -25.65 -19.93 9.23
C ALA A 22 -24.84 -19.95 7.94
N PRO A 23 -24.42 -18.81 7.41
CA PRO A 23 -23.68 -18.75 6.14
C PRO A 23 -22.44 -19.65 6.24
N LYS A 24 -22.29 -20.54 5.25
CA LYS A 24 -21.18 -21.50 5.20
C LYS A 24 -19.85 -20.72 5.16
N LYS A 25 -18.98 -20.97 6.13
CA LYS A 25 -17.66 -20.35 6.18
C LYS A 25 -16.85 -20.76 4.95
N PRO A 26 -16.18 -19.80 4.25
CA PRO A 26 -15.38 -20.14 3.09
C PRO A 26 -14.17 -20.99 3.49
N LEU A 27 -13.84 -21.96 2.62
CA LEU A 27 -12.59 -22.71 2.69
C LEU A 27 -11.46 -21.88 2.11
N VAL A 28 -10.26 -21.97 2.69
CA VAL A 28 -9.07 -21.34 2.14
C VAL A 28 -8.53 -22.17 0.98
N LYS A 29 -8.39 -21.54 -0.18
CA LYS A 29 -7.79 -22.13 -1.39
C LYS A 29 -6.35 -21.66 -1.53
N SER A 30 -5.55 -22.35 -2.34
CA SER A 30 -4.20 -21.89 -2.67
C SER A 30 -4.24 -20.78 -3.72
N LEU A 31 -3.37 -19.78 -3.56
CA LEU A 31 -3.03 -18.86 -4.65
C LEU A 31 -2.23 -19.61 -5.71
N LYS A 32 -2.35 -19.20 -6.96
CA LYS A 32 -1.59 -19.74 -8.10
C LYS A 32 -0.31 -18.91 -8.26
N LEU A 33 0.84 -19.58 -8.25
CA LEU A 33 2.11 -18.95 -8.61
C LEU A 33 2.06 -18.51 -10.08
N LEU A 34 2.34 -17.23 -10.32
CA LEU A 34 2.47 -16.67 -11.66
C LEU A 34 3.95 -16.69 -12.07
N THR A 35 4.82 -16.12 -11.24
CA THR A 35 6.27 -16.10 -11.49
C THR A 35 7.04 -15.88 -10.18
N THR A 36 8.34 -16.21 -10.21
CA THR A 36 9.28 -15.95 -9.13
C THR A 36 10.41 -15.09 -9.66
N ILE A 37 10.78 -14.06 -8.89
CA ILE A 37 11.84 -13.10 -9.18
C ILE A 37 12.97 -13.38 -8.19
N ALA A 38 14.20 -13.50 -8.68
CA ALA A 38 15.36 -13.58 -7.81
C ALA A 38 15.62 -12.21 -7.15
N SER A 39 16.15 -12.23 -5.90
CA SER A 39 16.55 -11.07 -5.10
C SER A 39 15.39 -10.27 -4.48
N VAL A 40 15.28 -10.40 -3.17
CA VAL A 40 14.36 -9.58 -2.32
C VAL A 40 14.96 -8.21 -2.08
N GLU A 41 16.28 -8.11 -1.93
CA GLU A 41 16.98 -6.88 -1.51
C GLU A 41 16.83 -5.73 -2.51
N GLU A 42 16.69 -6.06 -3.78
CA GLU A 42 16.55 -5.06 -4.85
C GLU A 42 15.09 -4.68 -5.15
N PHE A 43 14.12 -5.33 -4.54
CA PHE A 43 12.71 -5.21 -4.90
C PHE A 43 12.02 -4.04 -4.18
N SER A 44 11.38 -3.12 -4.93
CA SER A 44 10.51 -2.07 -4.40
C SER A 44 9.04 -2.32 -4.68
N GLY A 45 8.68 -2.87 -5.85
CA GLY A 45 7.27 -3.13 -6.14
C GLY A 45 6.99 -3.70 -7.53
N VAL A 46 5.69 -3.90 -7.76
CA VAL A 46 5.14 -4.41 -9.03
C VAL A 46 3.91 -3.61 -9.42
N VAL A 47 3.79 -3.31 -10.71
CA VAL A 47 2.56 -2.88 -11.36
C VAL A 47 2.37 -3.69 -12.64
N ALA A 48 1.19 -3.63 -13.26
CA ALA A 48 0.96 -4.30 -14.54
C ALA A 48 0.17 -3.42 -15.50
N SER A 49 0.58 -3.39 -16.75
CA SER A 49 -0.12 -2.75 -17.85
C SER A 49 -0.46 -3.80 -18.91
N GLY A 50 -1.74 -4.01 -19.16
CA GLY A 50 -2.19 -5.15 -19.96
C GLY A 50 -1.72 -6.47 -19.33
N ARG A 51 -1.02 -7.28 -20.11
CA ARG A 51 -0.43 -8.56 -19.68
C ARG A 51 1.06 -8.45 -19.35
N THR A 52 1.63 -7.24 -19.36
CA THR A 52 3.03 -6.99 -19.02
C THR A 52 3.15 -6.64 -17.55
N ILE A 53 3.98 -7.38 -16.82
CA ILE A 53 4.28 -7.15 -15.41
C ILE A 53 5.55 -6.32 -15.33
N ILE A 54 5.48 -5.17 -14.66
CA ILE A 54 6.62 -4.29 -14.45
C ILE A 54 7.07 -4.44 -13.00
N VAL A 55 8.29 -4.96 -12.83
CA VAL A 55 8.99 -5.01 -11.55
C VAL A 55 9.93 -3.84 -11.49
N TYR A 56 9.93 -3.11 -10.39
CA TYR A 56 10.84 -2.00 -10.18
C TYR A 56 11.53 -2.11 -8.82
N GLY A 57 12.72 -1.51 -8.74
CA GLY A 57 13.51 -1.60 -7.53
C GLY A 57 14.86 -0.91 -7.67
N ASN A 58 15.76 -1.23 -6.75
CA ASN A 58 17.04 -0.54 -6.60
C ASN A 58 18.17 -1.55 -6.45
N LYS A 59 19.26 -1.34 -7.17
CA LYS A 59 20.47 -2.15 -7.11
C LYS A 59 21.67 -1.27 -6.80
N GLY A 60 22.15 -1.35 -5.55
CA GLY A 60 23.12 -0.37 -5.05
C GLY A 60 22.51 1.04 -5.08
N ASP A 61 23.21 1.96 -5.75
CA ASP A 61 22.79 3.36 -5.92
C ASP A 61 21.95 3.62 -7.19
N LYS A 62 21.52 2.56 -7.90
CA LYS A 62 20.81 2.64 -9.17
C LYS A 62 19.41 2.08 -9.09
N SER A 63 18.45 2.83 -9.64
CA SER A 63 17.07 2.39 -9.82
C SER A 63 16.89 1.68 -11.15
N PHE A 64 16.07 0.65 -11.17
CA PHE A 64 15.74 -0.09 -12.39
C PHE A 64 14.24 -0.35 -12.52
N ALA A 65 13.81 -0.61 -13.75
CA ALA A 65 12.55 -1.24 -14.06
C ALA A 65 12.77 -2.34 -15.09
N LYS A 66 12.08 -3.48 -14.91
CA LYS A 66 12.08 -4.57 -15.88
C LYS A 66 10.68 -5.07 -16.16
N ALA A 67 10.43 -5.43 -17.42
CA ALA A 67 9.18 -6.04 -17.84
C ALA A 67 9.31 -7.54 -17.92
N LEU A 68 8.29 -8.21 -17.44
CA LEU A 68 8.11 -9.66 -17.55
C LEU A 68 6.80 -9.95 -18.27
N ASP A 69 6.77 -11.04 -19.03
CA ASP A 69 5.50 -11.62 -19.48
C ASP A 69 4.83 -12.42 -18.33
N ILE A 70 3.67 -12.96 -18.60
CA ILE A 70 2.91 -13.77 -17.62
C ILE A 70 3.57 -15.11 -17.25
N ALA A 71 4.57 -15.55 -18.01
CA ALA A 71 5.37 -16.72 -17.70
C ALA A 71 6.64 -16.35 -16.90
N GLY A 72 6.84 -15.07 -16.59
CA GLY A 72 8.01 -14.56 -15.89
C GLY A 72 9.24 -14.37 -16.75
N LYS A 73 9.11 -14.50 -18.07
CA LYS A 73 10.22 -14.25 -19.00
C LYS A 73 10.46 -12.74 -19.10
N GLU A 74 11.70 -12.32 -18.93
CA GLU A 74 12.12 -10.93 -19.11
C GLU A 74 11.94 -10.51 -20.57
N LEU A 75 11.24 -9.40 -20.77
CA LEU A 75 11.03 -8.75 -22.05
C LEU A 75 12.07 -7.64 -22.30
N TRP A 76 12.33 -6.85 -21.27
CA TRP A 76 13.36 -5.81 -21.24
C TRP A 76 13.70 -5.43 -19.80
N ASN A 77 14.86 -4.75 -19.64
CA ASN A 77 15.36 -4.19 -18.38
C ASN A 77 16.02 -2.85 -18.66
N VAL A 78 15.68 -1.82 -17.87
CA VAL A 78 16.22 -0.47 -18.03
C VAL A 78 16.64 0.10 -16.67
N GLU A 79 17.74 0.83 -16.67
CA GLU A 79 18.15 1.69 -15.57
C GLU A 79 17.41 3.03 -15.69
N LEU A 80 16.78 3.48 -14.58
CA LEU A 80 15.92 4.66 -14.60
C LEU A 80 16.70 5.98 -14.63
N ASP A 81 17.85 6.01 -13.95
CA ASP A 81 18.76 7.16 -13.96
C ASP A 81 20.20 6.67 -14.14
N LYS A 82 20.76 6.92 -15.33
CA LYS A 82 22.13 6.50 -15.65
C LYS A 82 23.19 7.47 -15.13
N ALA A 83 22.80 8.73 -14.90
CA ALA A 83 23.72 9.80 -14.56
C ALA A 83 23.94 9.93 -13.05
N SER A 84 22.89 9.68 -12.25
CA SER A 84 22.90 9.98 -10.82
C SER A 84 22.45 8.79 -9.97
N PRO A 85 22.89 8.73 -8.72
CA PRO A 85 22.27 7.84 -7.73
C PRO A 85 20.78 8.09 -7.62
N SER A 86 20.00 7.03 -7.56
CA SER A 86 18.54 7.13 -7.53
C SER A 86 17.89 5.97 -6.76
N VAL A 87 16.73 6.24 -6.18
CA VAL A 87 15.90 5.26 -5.49
C VAL A 87 14.47 5.39 -6.00
N VAL A 88 13.92 4.32 -6.57
CA VAL A 88 12.51 4.21 -6.96
C VAL A 88 11.73 3.48 -5.87
N THR A 89 10.62 4.06 -5.44
CA THR A 89 9.86 3.55 -4.30
C THR A 89 8.37 3.35 -4.57
N ALA A 90 7.83 4.00 -5.61
CA ALA A 90 6.39 3.94 -5.92
C ALA A 90 6.14 3.89 -7.42
N ALA A 91 5.02 3.28 -7.80
CA ALA A 91 4.56 3.23 -9.18
C ALA A 91 3.04 3.29 -9.31
N ALA A 92 2.57 3.80 -10.43
CA ALA A 92 1.16 3.73 -10.83
C ALA A 92 1.03 3.63 -12.36
N VAL A 93 -0.09 3.08 -12.81
CA VAL A 93 -0.41 2.97 -14.23
C VAL A 93 -1.29 4.15 -14.64
N GLY A 94 -0.88 4.86 -15.66
CA GLY A 94 -1.64 5.92 -16.28
C GLY A 94 -2.84 5.39 -17.07
N SER A 95 -3.79 6.27 -17.41
CA SER A 95 -5.01 5.90 -18.15
C SER A 95 -4.74 5.36 -19.57
N ASN A 96 -3.61 5.73 -20.16
CA ASN A 96 -3.13 5.27 -21.46
C ASN A 96 -2.30 3.97 -21.38
N GLY A 97 -2.08 3.43 -20.19
CA GLY A 97 -1.29 2.23 -19.96
C GLY A 97 0.20 2.48 -19.71
N ASP A 98 0.70 3.70 -19.85
CA ASP A 98 2.07 4.06 -19.47
C ASP A 98 2.27 3.93 -17.96
N ILE A 99 3.50 3.64 -17.57
CA ILE A 99 3.88 3.45 -16.17
C ILE A 99 4.55 4.73 -15.66
N TRP A 100 4.03 5.26 -14.58
CA TRP A 100 4.68 6.30 -13.81
C TRP A 100 5.37 5.69 -12.62
N LEU A 101 6.65 5.98 -12.47
CA LEU A 101 7.48 5.61 -11.33
C LEU A 101 7.85 6.88 -10.58
N ALA A 102 8.01 6.80 -9.29
CA ALA A 102 8.41 7.92 -8.46
C ALA A 102 9.43 7.51 -7.40
N GLY A 103 10.26 8.46 -7.02
CA GLY A 103 11.29 8.26 -6.02
C GLY A 103 12.14 9.50 -5.83
N SER A 104 13.39 9.30 -5.50
CA SER A 104 14.36 10.37 -5.27
C SER A 104 15.63 10.14 -6.07
N THR A 105 16.31 11.20 -6.44
CA THR A 105 17.60 11.17 -7.10
C THR A 105 18.52 12.21 -6.49
N SER A 106 19.82 11.97 -6.59
CA SER A 106 20.85 12.97 -6.28
C SER A 106 21.03 13.89 -7.48
N LEU A 107 20.93 15.18 -7.27
CA LEU A 107 21.32 16.12 -8.32
C LEU A 107 22.83 16.09 -8.46
N ALA A 108 23.33 15.96 -9.69
CA ALA A 108 24.76 16.02 -9.99
C ALA A 108 25.32 17.36 -9.47
N ARG A 109 26.10 17.32 -8.41
CA ARG A 109 26.83 18.51 -7.95
C ARG A 109 27.96 18.76 -8.95
N ALA A 110 28.08 19.98 -9.43
CA ALA A 110 29.14 20.41 -10.33
C ALA A 110 30.57 20.28 -9.72
N THR A 111 30.65 19.97 -8.42
CA THR A 111 31.90 19.77 -7.70
C THR A 111 31.82 18.48 -6.90
N PRO A 112 32.72 17.51 -7.09
CA PRO A 112 32.85 16.38 -6.19
C PRO A 112 33.05 16.91 -4.78
N ALA A 113 32.31 16.39 -3.80
CA ALA A 113 32.64 16.65 -2.40
C ALA A 113 34.15 16.32 -2.22
N PRO A 114 34.93 17.18 -1.54
CA PRO A 114 36.34 16.87 -1.30
C PRO A 114 36.39 15.50 -0.63
N SER A 115 37.16 14.59 -1.19
CA SER A 115 37.44 13.30 -0.55
C SER A 115 37.81 13.59 0.90
N PRO A 116 37.22 12.93 1.89
CA PRO A 116 37.60 13.15 3.26
C PRO A 116 39.09 12.92 3.36
N THR A 117 39.83 13.98 3.71
CA THR A 117 41.26 13.88 3.97
C THR A 117 41.40 12.94 5.13
N VAL A 118 41.87 11.73 4.90
CA VAL A 118 42.19 10.77 5.94
C VAL A 118 43.31 11.41 6.74
N THR A 119 42.94 12.09 7.80
CA THR A 119 43.93 12.63 8.74
C THR A 119 44.67 11.44 9.38
N ALA A 120 45.98 11.58 9.49
CA ALA A 120 46.97 10.56 9.90
C ALA A 120 46.76 9.96 11.31
N LEU A 121 45.56 10.02 11.86
CA LEU A 121 45.12 9.54 13.17
C LEU A 121 44.27 8.26 13.12
N ASN A 122 44.36 7.48 12.07
CA ASN A 122 43.73 6.14 12.04
C ASN A 122 44.83 5.06 12.20
N PRO A 123 45.28 4.78 13.42
CA PRO A 123 46.34 3.81 13.69
C PRO A 123 45.94 2.38 13.29
N ASP A 124 44.65 2.08 13.24
CA ASP A 124 44.13 0.73 12.98
C ASP A 124 43.89 0.44 11.49
N LYS A 125 44.16 1.40 10.59
CA LYS A 125 43.94 1.29 9.14
C LYS A 125 42.55 0.75 8.74
N ILE A 126 41.55 0.95 9.59
CA ILE A 126 40.17 0.63 9.29
C ILE A 126 39.73 1.66 8.25
N LEU A 127 39.55 1.21 7.01
CA LEU A 127 38.94 2.05 5.98
C LEU A 127 37.56 2.46 6.48
N PRO A 128 37.22 3.77 6.49
CA PRO A 128 35.86 4.17 6.81
C PRO A 128 34.94 3.42 5.86
N VAL A 129 33.93 2.75 6.42
CA VAL A 129 32.83 2.23 5.63
C VAL A 129 32.21 3.46 4.97
N ILE A 130 32.47 3.66 3.68
CA ILE A 130 31.78 4.67 2.92
C ILE A 130 30.35 4.18 2.86
N ASP A 131 29.48 4.83 3.60
CA ASP A 131 28.06 4.56 3.53
C ASP A 131 27.63 4.95 2.10
N ILE A 132 27.45 3.93 1.27
CA ILE A 132 27.03 4.10 -0.13
C ILE A 132 25.64 4.75 -0.24
N PHE A 133 24.90 4.87 0.88
CA PHE A 133 23.68 5.65 1.00
C PHE A 133 23.89 7.13 1.31
N SER A 134 25.11 7.64 1.36
CA SER A 134 25.42 9.06 1.61
C SER A 134 25.23 9.98 0.39
N ALA A 135 24.72 9.48 -0.72
CA ALA A 135 24.25 10.35 -1.79
C ALA A 135 23.03 11.13 -1.27
N ASP A 136 23.15 12.45 -1.19
CA ASP A 136 22.05 13.35 -0.85
C ASP A 136 20.93 13.18 -1.90
N LEU A 137 19.94 12.32 -1.64
CA LEU A 137 18.76 12.15 -2.50
C LEU A 137 17.83 13.35 -2.32
N ASP A 138 18.26 14.51 -2.75
CA ASP A 138 17.68 15.82 -2.51
C ASP A 138 16.64 16.25 -3.57
N ALA A 139 16.47 15.45 -4.63
CA ALA A 139 15.52 15.71 -5.67
C ALA A 139 14.41 14.64 -5.74
N TYR A 140 13.19 15.11 -5.95
CA TYR A 140 12.06 14.27 -6.34
C TYR A 140 12.16 13.94 -7.82
N SER A 141 12.04 12.67 -8.15
CA SER A 141 12.07 12.21 -9.54
C SER A 141 10.81 11.44 -9.90
N LEU A 142 10.32 11.72 -11.09
CA LEU A 142 9.30 10.97 -11.81
C LEU A 142 9.90 10.39 -13.07
N TRP A 143 9.56 9.14 -13.35
CA TRP A 143 9.94 8.48 -14.59
C TRP A 143 8.66 8.01 -15.30
N LEU A 144 8.48 8.46 -16.54
CA LEU A 144 7.43 7.98 -17.43
C LEU A 144 8.01 6.88 -18.31
N LEU A 145 7.47 5.68 -18.21
CA LEU A 145 7.95 4.49 -18.88
C LEU A 145 6.86 3.90 -19.76
N ASN A 146 7.17 3.71 -21.04
CA ASN A 146 6.31 2.95 -21.95
C ASN A 146 6.54 1.45 -21.73
N PRO A 147 5.51 0.66 -21.34
CA PRO A 147 5.67 -0.75 -20.98
C PRO A 147 6.02 -1.66 -22.16
N THR A 148 5.80 -1.22 -23.42
CA THR A 148 6.07 -2.01 -24.61
C THR A 148 7.44 -1.74 -25.20
N THR A 149 7.84 -0.46 -25.28
CA THR A 149 9.08 -0.04 -25.98
C THR A 149 10.23 0.21 -25.02
N ALA A 150 10.00 0.19 -23.70
CA ALA A 150 10.95 0.62 -22.66
C ALA A 150 11.43 2.07 -22.80
N SER A 151 10.73 2.89 -23.61
CA SER A 151 11.03 4.31 -23.72
C SER A 151 10.80 5.01 -22.38
N LEU A 152 11.79 5.80 -21.97
CA LEU A 152 11.86 6.42 -20.65
C LEU A 152 12.02 7.94 -20.78
N THR A 153 11.20 8.68 -20.03
CA THR A 153 11.35 10.13 -19.83
C THR A 153 11.45 10.41 -18.34
N GLN A 154 12.43 11.20 -17.94
CA GLN A 154 12.66 11.58 -16.54
C GLN A 154 12.32 13.04 -16.31
N TYR A 155 11.66 13.30 -15.19
CA TYR A 155 11.39 14.64 -14.67
C TYR A 155 11.95 14.73 -13.26
N THR A 156 12.74 15.76 -12.98
CA THR A 156 13.42 15.92 -11.69
C THR A 156 13.19 17.32 -11.13
N LEU A 157 12.86 17.40 -9.86
CA LEU A 157 12.73 18.65 -9.13
C LEU A 157 13.57 18.61 -7.86
N GLN A 158 14.41 19.61 -7.66
CA GLN A 158 15.06 19.83 -6.38
C GLN A 158 14.05 20.24 -5.32
N LEU A 159 14.08 19.58 -4.17
CA LEU A 159 13.27 19.89 -3.01
C LEU A 159 14.10 20.66 -1.99
N SER A 160 13.43 21.46 -1.16
CA SER A 160 14.05 22.16 -0.02
C SER A 160 14.47 21.21 1.11
N ALA A 161 13.91 20.00 1.14
CA ALA A 161 14.25 18.92 2.06
C ALA A 161 13.96 17.57 1.39
N PRO A 162 14.74 16.53 1.68
CA PRO A 162 14.48 15.18 1.17
C PRO A 162 13.10 14.67 1.57
N ILE A 163 12.47 13.91 0.69
CA ILE A 163 11.20 13.22 0.96
C ILE A 163 11.28 11.80 0.44
N LEU A 164 10.95 10.84 1.29
CA LEU A 164 10.73 9.46 0.86
C LEU A 164 9.31 9.35 0.30
N ILE A 165 9.18 8.99 -0.97
CA ILE A 165 7.90 8.76 -1.62
C ILE A 165 7.42 7.35 -1.30
N ASN A 166 6.22 7.22 -0.74
CA ASN A 166 5.63 5.92 -0.41
C ASN A 166 4.55 5.50 -1.42
N SER A 167 3.88 6.46 -2.05
CA SER A 167 2.79 6.16 -2.98
C SER A 167 2.59 7.27 -3.98
N ILE A 168 2.16 6.88 -5.19
CA ILE A 168 1.66 7.80 -6.21
C ILE A 168 0.31 7.37 -6.75
N ALA A 169 -0.49 8.34 -7.17
CA ALA A 169 -1.73 8.12 -7.91
C ALA A 169 -1.74 8.99 -9.17
N VAL A 170 -2.16 8.41 -10.27
CA VAL A 170 -2.16 9.05 -11.60
C VAL A 170 -3.57 9.05 -12.16
N ASP A 171 -3.99 10.17 -12.73
CA ASP A 171 -5.19 10.31 -13.53
C ASP A 171 -4.94 11.23 -14.74
N LYS A 172 -5.98 11.54 -15.50
CA LYS A 172 -5.87 12.43 -16.66
C LYS A 172 -5.46 13.88 -16.33
N ASN A 173 -5.52 14.28 -15.06
CA ASN A 173 -5.22 15.64 -14.60
C ASN A 173 -3.80 15.76 -14.02
N GLY A 174 -3.07 14.65 -13.89
CA GLY A 174 -1.71 14.65 -13.37
C GLY A 174 -1.44 13.58 -12.32
N ILE A 175 -0.35 13.76 -11.59
CA ILE A 175 0.21 12.81 -10.64
C ILE A 175 0.15 13.44 -9.24
N THR A 176 -0.19 12.64 -8.25
CA THR A 176 -0.05 13.01 -6.84
C THR A 176 0.87 12.01 -6.16
N ALA A 177 1.92 12.50 -5.53
CA ALA A 177 2.85 11.71 -4.72
C ALA A 177 2.70 12.07 -3.24
N VAL A 178 2.86 11.08 -2.37
CA VAL A 178 2.83 11.23 -0.91
C VAL A 178 3.94 10.41 -0.27
N GLY A 179 4.37 10.81 0.91
CA GLY A 179 5.43 10.10 1.62
C GLY A 179 5.73 10.67 2.99
N SER A 180 7.00 10.72 3.34
CA SER A 180 7.47 11.23 4.63
C SER A 180 7.14 12.73 4.83
N SER A 181 7.31 13.19 6.07
CA SER A 181 7.20 14.60 6.45
C SER A 181 5.87 15.28 6.15
N GLY A 182 4.75 14.53 6.12
CA GLY A 182 3.40 15.08 5.95
C GLY A 182 3.19 15.92 4.69
N THR A 183 3.88 15.58 3.58
CA THR A 183 3.90 16.34 2.34
C THR A 183 3.14 15.61 1.23
N ILE A 184 2.38 16.38 0.44
CA ILE A 184 1.68 15.94 -0.77
C ILE A 184 2.23 16.75 -1.93
N ILE A 185 2.73 16.09 -2.98
CA ILE A 185 3.28 16.71 -4.18
C ILE A 185 2.33 16.43 -5.34
N ASN A 186 1.86 17.46 -6.00
CA ASN A 186 1.09 17.35 -7.23
C ASN A 186 1.91 17.81 -8.43
N SER A 187 1.81 17.11 -9.54
CA SER A 187 2.40 17.49 -10.83
C SER A 187 1.41 17.25 -11.97
N ASP A 188 1.58 17.97 -13.06
CA ASP A 188 0.89 17.64 -14.30
C ASP A 188 1.55 16.43 -15.01
N LEU A 189 0.97 16.00 -16.12
CA LEU A 189 1.52 14.89 -16.92
C LEU A 189 2.75 15.28 -17.75
N ALA A 190 3.13 16.56 -17.77
CA ALA A 190 4.38 17.04 -18.35
C ALA A 190 5.51 17.13 -17.30
N GLY A 191 5.26 16.65 -16.08
CA GLY A 191 6.24 16.65 -14.99
C GLY A 191 6.38 17.98 -14.25
N ASN A 192 5.60 19.02 -14.59
CA ASN A 192 5.65 20.29 -13.89
C ASN A 192 5.00 20.16 -12.52
N ILE A 193 5.75 20.50 -11.48
CA ILE A 193 5.27 20.39 -10.11
C ILE A 193 4.49 21.62 -9.70
N ILE A 194 3.32 21.37 -9.14
CA ILE A 194 2.50 22.36 -8.46
C ILE A 194 3.01 22.47 -7.03
N LYS A 195 2.87 23.65 -6.42
CA LYS A 195 3.32 23.92 -5.05
C LYS A 195 2.93 22.77 -4.10
N PRO A 196 3.88 22.15 -3.38
CA PRO A 196 3.61 21.10 -2.43
C PRO A 196 2.64 21.53 -1.32
N ILE A 197 1.78 20.62 -0.89
CA ILE A 197 0.84 20.82 0.22
C ILE A 197 1.47 20.21 1.46
N LYS A 198 1.82 21.05 2.43
CA LYS A 198 2.34 20.62 3.73
C LYS A 198 1.18 20.46 4.70
N VAL A 199 0.99 19.26 5.26
CA VAL A 199 -0.09 18.95 6.20
C VAL A 199 0.46 18.68 7.60
N GLY A 200 1.63 18.07 7.71
CA GLY A 200 2.30 17.73 8.96
C GLY A 200 3.80 18.00 8.93
N THR A 201 4.51 17.49 9.92
CA THR A 201 5.98 17.53 10.04
C THR A 201 6.58 16.14 9.82
N GLU A 202 7.85 15.93 10.22
CA GLU A 202 8.51 14.62 10.19
C GLU A 202 7.77 13.55 11.03
N ALA A 203 6.93 13.99 11.98
CA ALA A 203 6.08 13.12 12.80
C ALA A 203 4.83 12.60 12.07
N THR A 204 4.64 12.99 10.81
CA THR A 204 3.53 12.55 9.95
C THR A 204 4.09 11.85 8.71
N VAL A 205 3.63 10.62 8.46
CA VAL A 205 3.99 9.83 7.27
C VAL A 205 2.73 9.45 6.52
N PHE A 206 2.71 9.72 5.22
CA PHE A 206 1.66 9.28 4.33
C PHE A 206 2.10 8.04 3.56
N GLU A 207 1.29 6.99 3.59
CA GLU A 207 1.60 5.68 3.02
C GLU A 207 0.86 5.41 1.71
N SER A 208 -0.31 6.01 1.54
CA SER A 208 -1.11 5.76 0.34
C SER A 208 -1.94 6.98 -0.04
N VAL A 209 -2.11 7.19 -1.34
CA VAL A 209 -2.96 8.24 -1.90
C VAL A 209 -3.92 7.67 -2.93
N VAL A 210 -5.14 8.20 -2.90
CA VAL A 210 -6.21 7.87 -3.85
C VAL A 210 -6.71 9.15 -4.47
N LYS A 211 -6.78 9.21 -5.82
CA LYS A 211 -7.42 10.28 -6.57
C LYS A 211 -8.85 9.86 -6.91
N HIS A 212 -9.82 10.69 -6.56
CA HIS A 212 -11.23 10.45 -6.87
C HIS A 212 -11.62 11.09 -8.22
N ALA A 213 -12.71 10.60 -8.81
CA ALA A 213 -13.18 11.09 -10.12
C ALA A 213 -13.53 12.58 -10.14
N ASP A 214 -13.87 13.17 -8.98
CA ASP A 214 -14.14 14.60 -8.80
C ASP A 214 -12.86 15.45 -8.66
N GLY A 215 -11.68 14.83 -8.72
CA GLY A 215 -10.38 15.45 -8.55
C GLY A 215 -9.96 15.67 -7.10
N SER A 216 -10.77 15.25 -6.12
CA SER A 216 -10.36 15.25 -4.71
C SER A 216 -9.42 14.08 -4.41
N LEU A 217 -8.69 14.20 -3.27
CA LEU A 217 -7.77 13.17 -2.82
C LEU A 217 -8.18 12.63 -1.46
N THR A 218 -7.95 11.35 -1.26
CA THR A 218 -7.85 10.72 0.06
C THR A 218 -6.41 10.28 0.28
N VAL A 219 -5.76 10.80 1.31
CA VAL A 219 -4.41 10.45 1.72
C VAL A 219 -4.47 9.78 3.07
N VAL A 220 -3.78 8.65 3.22
CA VAL A 220 -3.78 7.88 4.46
C VAL A 220 -2.36 7.57 4.92
N GLY A 221 -2.21 7.37 6.22
CA GLY A 221 -0.94 7.07 6.85
C GLY A 221 -1.04 7.14 8.37
N SER A 222 -0.02 7.71 9.01
CA SER A 222 0.05 7.86 10.47
C SER A 222 0.64 9.20 10.89
N SER A 223 0.34 9.60 12.14
CA SER A 223 0.86 10.84 12.71
C SER A 223 1.02 10.72 14.22
N ALA A 224 2.17 11.18 14.73
CA ALA A 224 2.48 11.29 16.16
C ALA A 224 2.38 12.74 16.69
N GLU A 225 1.76 13.65 15.93
CA GLU A 225 1.59 15.06 16.28
C GLU A 225 0.13 15.52 16.27
N ILE A 226 -0.15 16.74 16.74
CA ILE A 226 -1.46 17.38 16.53
C ILE A 226 -1.60 17.70 15.04
N LEU A 227 -2.61 17.15 14.39
CA LEU A 227 -2.82 17.33 12.96
C LEU A 227 -4.23 17.86 12.67
N GLY A 228 -4.32 18.97 11.92
CA GLY A 228 -5.60 19.60 11.61
C GLY A 228 -6.41 19.98 12.86
N GLY A 229 -5.76 20.39 13.96
CA GLY A 229 -6.37 20.68 15.26
C GLY A 229 -6.87 19.46 16.04
N LYS A 230 -6.65 18.24 15.54
CA LYS A 230 -7.02 16.99 16.23
C LYS A 230 -5.85 16.48 17.07
N LYS A 231 -6.10 16.28 18.37
CA LYS A 231 -5.10 15.77 19.33
C LYS A 231 -4.79 14.29 19.09
N LEU A 232 -3.58 13.89 19.44
CA LEU A 232 -3.13 12.51 19.51
C LEU A 232 -3.86 11.78 20.65
N VAL A 233 -4.27 10.53 20.41
CA VAL A 233 -4.94 9.66 21.39
C VAL A 233 -4.10 8.43 21.70
N GLY A 234 -3.50 7.78 20.69
CA GLY A 234 -2.56 6.69 20.82
C GLY A 234 -1.13 7.16 21.01
N LYS A 235 -0.15 6.28 20.80
CA LYS A 235 1.26 6.65 20.63
C LYS A 235 1.50 7.24 19.24
N VAL A 236 0.87 6.64 18.24
CA VAL A 236 0.75 7.09 16.85
C VAL A 236 -0.67 6.80 16.41
N ASP A 237 -1.33 7.74 15.78
CA ASP A 237 -2.68 7.56 15.26
C ASP A 237 -2.65 7.38 13.74
N GLY A 238 -3.45 6.46 13.23
CA GLY A 238 -3.76 6.40 11.81
C GLY A 238 -4.52 7.65 11.37
N VAL A 239 -4.17 8.22 10.22
CA VAL A 239 -4.79 9.44 9.71
C VAL A 239 -5.39 9.23 8.33
N ILE A 240 -6.51 9.91 8.08
CA ILE A 240 -7.16 10.00 6.79
C ILE A 240 -7.34 11.49 6.50
N ILE A 241 -6.74 11.97 5.43
CA ILE A 241 -6.78 13.36 5.03
C ILE A 241 -7.61 13.48 3.75
N LYS A 242 -8.62 14.33 3.75
CA LYS A 242 -9.32 14.73 2.53
C LYS A 242 -8.75 16.03 2.00
N VAL A 243 -8.36 16.03 0.73
CA VAL A 243 -7.89 17.22 0.03
C VAL A 243 -8.84 17.51 -1.14
N SER A 244 -9.26 18.74 -1.29
CA SER A 244 -10.13 19.17 -2.40
C SER A 244 -9.35 19.18 -3.72
N LYS A 245 -10.07 19.21 -4.84
CA LYS A 245 -9.48 19.34 -6.19
C LYS A 245 -8.58 20.56 -6.40
N VAL A 246 -8.71 21.57 -5.56
CA VAL A 246 -7.88 22.80 -5.59
C VAL A 246 -6.71 22.75 -4.57
N GLY A 247 -6.43 21.58 -3.99
CA GLY A 247 -5.30 21.40 -3.07
C GLY A 247 -5.54 21.86 -1.64
N LYS A 248 -6.79 22.19 -1.24
CA LYS A 248 -7.10 22.58 0.14
C LYS A 248 -7.40 21.35 1.00
N VAL A 249 -6.77 21.23 2.17
CA VAL A 249 -7.14 20.23 3.19
C VAL A 249 -8.55 20.54 3.69
N VAL A 250 -9.47 19.60 3.47
CA VAL A 250 -10.90 19.73 3.84
C VAL A 250 -11.17 19.14 5.21
N SER A 251 -10.59 17.97 5.49
CA SER A 251 -10.76 17.28 6.77
C SER A 251 -9.56 16.41 7.11
N VAL A 252 -9.37 16.25 8.42
CA VAL A 252 -8.43 15.31 9.03
C VAL A 252 -9.25 14.39 9.95
N VAL A 253 -9.21 13.10 9.70
CA VAL A 253 -9.84 12.09 10.52
C VAL A 253 -8.77 11.25 11.17
N ARG A 254 -8.84 11.07 12.49
CA ARG A 254 -7.95 10.18 13.23
C ARG A 254 -8.63 8.85 13.53
N SER A 255 -7.86 7.80 13.39
CA SER A 255 -8.24 6.44 13.75
C SER A 255 -7.27 5.97 14.82
N SER A 256 -7.71 5.98 16.06
CA SER A 256 -6.84 5.85 17.23
C SER A 256 -7.19 4.62 18.06
N ALA A 257 -6.21 4.13 18.79
CA ALA A 257 -6.40 3.13 19.84
C ALA A 257 -5.54 3.55 21.05
N PRO A 258 -6.11 3.72 22.25
CA PRO A 258 -5.37 4.13 23.43
C PRO A 258 -4.16 3.23 23.69
N LYS A 259 -3.00 3.84 24.00
CA LYS A 259 -1.71 3.16 24.25
C LYS A 259 -1.16 2.33 23.07
N ALA A 260 -1.78 2.37 21.90
CA ALA A 260 -1.34 1.68 20.69
C ALA A 260 -0.76 2.64 19.65
N SER A 261 -0.03 2.09 18.69
CA SER A 261 0.29 2.74 17.43
C SER A 261 -0.61 2.19 16.33
N ARG A 262 -1.16 3.05 15.50
CA ARG A 262 -1.95 2.69 14.34
C ARG A 262 -1.42 3.34 13.09
N ASN A 263 -1.27 2.55 12.02
CA ASN A 263 -0.86 3.04 10.71
C ASN A 263 -1.81 2.50 9.62
N TRP A 264 -2.22 3.37 8.69
CA TRP A 264 -2.90 2.97 7.47
C TRP A 264 -1.88 2.87 6.35
N LEU A 265 -1.68 1.66 5.82
CA LEU A 265 -0.67 1.35 4.82
C LEU A 265 -1.21 1.40 3.39
N SER A 266 -2.51 1.23 3.21
CA SER A 266 -3.14 1.24 1.90
C SER A 266 -4.57 1.77 1.96
N ALA A 267 -5.01 2.37 0.86
CA ALA A 267 -6.38 2.81 0.66
C ALA A 267 -6.82 2.55 -0.78
N THR A 268 -8.12 2.38 -0.98
CA THR A 268 -8.73 2.18 -2.29
C THR A 268 -9.74 3.28 -2.60
N ASN A 269 -10.12 3.44 -3.86
CA ASN A 269 -11.16 4.39 -4.30
C ASN A 269 -12.50 4.18 -3.58
N SER A 270 -12.76 2.96 -3.15
CA SER A 270 -13.97 2.61 -2.40
C SER A 270 -13.82 2.83 -0.89
N LEU A 271 -12.72 3.44 -0.42
CA LEU A 271 -12.40 3.66 0.99
C LEU A 271 -12.32 2.35 1.81
N LEU A 272 -11.84 1.27 1.20
CA LEU A 272 -11.35 0.10 1.92
C LEU A 272 -9.90 0.35 2.29
N LEU A 273 -9.60 0.41 3.58
CA LEU A 273 -8.27 0.69 4.11
C LEU A 273 -7.68 -0.55 4.77
N GLY A 274 -6.40 -0.78 4.49
CA GLY A 274 -5.57 -1.76 5.15
C GLY A 274 -4.48 -1.08 5.97
N GLY A 275 -4.20 -1.63 7.14
CA GLY A 275 -3.18 -1.09 8.02
C GLY A 275 -2.89 -2.02 9.19
N GLU A 276 -2.23 -1.50 10.18
CA GLU A 276 -1.82 -2.24 11.36
C GLU A 276 -2.12 -1.51 12.66
N VAL A 277 -2.26 -2.27 13.73
CA VAL A 277 -2.35 -1.77 15.10
C VAL A 277 -1.33 -2.53 15.95
N ILE A 278 -0.44 -1.79 16.58
CA ILE A 278 0.64 -2.32 17.41
C ILE A 278 0.41 -1.93 18.87
N THR A 279 0.28 -2.92 19.76
CA THR A 279 0.12 -2.72 21.19
C THR A 279 1.15 -3.60 21.93
N GLY A 280 2.21 -2.97 22.44
CA GLY A 280 3.36 -3.72 22.96
C GLY A 280 4.00 -4.57 21.86
N SER A 281 4.08 -5.87 22.08
CA SER A 281 4.57 -6.86 21.09
C SER A 281 3.48 -7.43 20.19
N LYS A 282 2.22 -7.08 20.43
CA LYS A 282 1.08 -7.59 19.64
C LYS A 282 0.89 -6.74 18.40
N VAL A 283 0.93 -7.38 17.23
CA VAL A 283 0.61 -6.78 15.94
C VAL A 283 -0.69 -7.37 15.43
N GLU A 284 -1.58 -6.52 14.96
CA GLU A 284 -2.84 -6.91 14.33
C GLU A 284 -3.00 -6.17 12.99
N SER A 285 -3.40 -6.92 11.97
CA SER A 285 -3.93 -6.35 10.73
C SER A 285 -5.24 -5.62 11.03
N ALA A 286 -5.39 -4.42 10.52
CA ALA A 286 -6.63 -3.66 10.59
C ALA A 286 -7.19 -3.47 9.17
N ILE A 287 -8.38 -4.01 8.90
CA ILE A 287 -9.08 -3.86 7.63
C ILE A 287 -10.38 -3.13 7.93
N THR A 288 -10.55 -1.94 7.38
CA THR A 288 -11.74 -1.11 7.66
C THR A 288 -12.31 -0.56 6.37
N LYS A 289 -13.61 -0.73 6.20
CA LYS A 289 -14.39 -0.04 5.18
C LYS A 289 -14.93 1.25 5.79
N PHE A 290 -14.67 2.37 5.12
CA PHE A 290 -15.23 3.66 5.50
C PHE A 290 -16.34 4.08 4.53
N SER A 291 -17.28 4.87 5.05
CA SER A 291 -18.25 5.61 4.25
C SER A 291 -17.60 6.83 3.59
N SER A 292 -18.32 7.52 2.73
CA SER A 292 -17.88 8.78 2.10
C SER A 292 -17.66 9.92 3.12
N THR A 293 -18.19 9.79 4.34
CA THR A 293 -17.96 10.73 5.45
C THR A 293 -16.82 10.30 6.37
N TYR A 294 -16.09 9.25 5.99
CA TYR A 294 -15.01 8.63 6.78
C TYR A 294 -15.46 8.07 8.14
N ALA A 295 -16.73 7.71 8.27
CA ALA A 295 -17.21 6.87 9.38
C ALA A 295 -16.94 5.39 9.04
N PRO A 296 -16.43 4.57 9.98
CA PRO A 296 -16.23 3.15 9.73
C PRO A 296 -17.58 2.44 9.56
N SER A 297 -17.75 1.72 8.44
CA SER A 297 -18.92 0.88 8.16
C SER A 297 -18.76 -0.50 8.81
N TRP A 298 -17.57 -1.08 8.69
CA TRP A 298 -17.18 -2.31 9.36
C TRP A 298 -15.65 -2.36 9.51
N THR A 299 -15.19 -3.11 10.51
CA THR A 299 -13.77 -3.27 10.81
C THR A 299 -13.47 -4.69 11.22
N TYR A 300 -12.37 -5.23 10.71
CA TYR A 300 -11.74 -6.47 11.18
C TYR A 300 -10.36 -6.19 11.75
N ARG A 301 -10.01 -6.98 12.75
CA ARG A 301 -8.65 -7.05 13.31
C ARG A 301 -8.26 -8.53 13.43
N PHE A 302 -7.14 -8.89 12.82
CA PHE A 302 -6.61 -10.24 12.84
C PHE A 302 -5.19 -10.23 13.38
N ALA A 303 -4.80 -11.26 14.13
CA ALA A 303 -3.41 -11.45 14.53
C ALA A 303 -2.54 -11.53 13.27
N SER A 304 -1.47 -10.73 13.22
CA SER A 304 -0.62 -10.55 12.05
C SER A 304 0.85 -10.39 12.45
N SER A 305 1.74 -10.48 11.48
CA SER A 305 3.17 -10.21 11.66
C SER A 305 3.74 -9.24 10.63
N GLY A 306 2.91 -8.53 9.87
CA GLY A 306 3.40 -7.64 8.82
C GLY A 306 2.31 -6.77 8.20
N LYS A 307 2.64 -6.23 7.04
CA LYS A 307 1.81 -5.29 6.29
C LYS A 307 0.42 -5.85 5.98
N THR A 308 -0.56 -4.96 5.98
CA THR A 308 -1.92 -5.23 5.51
C THR A 308 -2.24 -4.29 4.37
N LEU A 309 -2.48 -4.85 3.20
CA LEU A 309 -2.71 -4.12 1.96
C LEU A 309 -4.12 -4.39 1.44
N THR A 310 -4.72 -3.41 0.77
CA THR A 310 -6.06 -3.51 0.18
C THR A 310 -6.03 -3.13 -1.29
N ALA A 311 -6.90 -3.75 -2.08
CA ALA A 311 -7.06 -3.43 -3.50
C ALA A 311 -8.52 -3.55 -3.93
N GLY A 312 -8.92 -2.75 -4.92
CA GLY A 312 -10.31 -2.71 -5.40
C GLY A 312 -11.29 -2.28 -4.32
N SER A 313 -12.45 -2.91 -4.26
CA SER A 313 -13.48 -2.63 -3.28
C SER A 313 -13.59 -3.71 -2.18
N THR A 314 -12.90 -4.84 -2.35
CA THR A 314 -13.21 -6.09 -1.63
C THR A 314 -12.00 -6.88 -1.17
N LEU A 315 -10.78 -6.55 -1.60
CA LEU A 315 -9.60 -7.38 -1.35
C LEU A 315 -8.75 -6.83 -0.22
N ALA A 316 -8.29 -7.73 0.66
CA ALA A 316 -7.26 -7.44 1.64
C ALA A 316 -6.25 -8.60 1.71
N PHE A 317 -4.97 -8.27 1.75
CA PHE A 317 -3.86 -9.20 1.76
C PHE A 317 -2.91 -8.89 2.92
N PHE A 318 -2.64 -9.89 3.76
CA PHE A 318 -1.84 -9.71 4.97
C PHE A 318 -1.22 -11.02 5.44
N GLN A 319 -0.27 -10.93 6.35
CA GLN A 319 0.38 -12.08 7.00
C GLN A 319 -0.43 -12.53 8.21
N SER A 320 -1.31 -13.51 8.05
CA SER A 320 -2.14 -14.06 9.13
C SER A 320 -1.31 -14.90 10.09
N LYS A 321 -1.41 -14.64 11.39
CA LYS A 321 -0.64 -15.33 12.46
C LYS A 321 -1.52 -16.19 13.36
N GLY A 322 -2.74 -16.48 13.00
CA GLY A 322 -3.61 -17.26 13.87
C GLY A 322 -4.90 -17.68 13.20
N ALA A 323 -5.73 -18.36 13.96
CA ALA A 323 -7.04 -18.79 13.50
C ALA A 323 -7.95 -17.60 13.20
N ILE A 324 -8.73 -17.71 12.14
CA ILE A 324 -9.76 -16.76 11.76
C ILE A 324 -11.11 -17.47 11.86
N ALA A 325 -11.92 -17.07 12.83
CA ALA A 325 -13.18 -17.74 13.15
C ALA A 325 -14.20 -17.75 12.00
N GLN A 326 -14.10 -16.80 11.07
CA GLN A 326 -14.95 -16.67 9.90
C GLN A 326 -14.57 -17.61 8.75
N LEU A 327 -13.42 -18.27 8.83
CA LEU A 327 -12.93 -19.24 7.84
C LEU A 327 -13.12 -20.67 8.34
N ALA A 328 -13.34 -21.60 7.42
CA ALA A 328 -13.38 -23.00 7.75
C ALA A 328 -11.93 -23.54 7.88
N ASN A 329 -11.61 -24.07 9.06
CA ASN A 329 -10.35 -24.78 9.34
C ASN A 329 -9.05 -23.97 9.08
N TRP A 330 -9.11 -22.61 9.18
CA TRP A 330 -7.92 -21.79 9.08
C TRP A 330 -7.27 -21.58 10.44
N ALA A 331 -6.14 -22.26 10.64
CA ALA A 331 -5.28 -22.12 11.82
C ALA A 331 -3.83 -22.40 11.43
N PRO A 332 -3.12 -21.46 10.81
CA PRO A 332 -1.76 -21.69 10.33
C PRO A 332 -0.79 -21.85 11.50
N LYS A 333 0.14 -22.81 11.39
CA LYS A 333 1.17 -23.10 12.42
C LYS A 333 2.21 -21.97 12.54
N SER A 334 2.45 -21.27 11.45
CA SER A 334 3.33 -20.09 11.36
C SER A 334 2.60 -18.98 10.63
N ALA A 335 3.13 -17.75 10.67
CA ALA A 335 2.57 -16.66 9.90
C ALA A 335 2.53 -17.02 8.40
N GLN A 336 1.38 -16.83 7.76
CA GLN A 336 1.14 -17.20 6.38
C GLN A 336 0.34 -16.12 5.65
N ALA A 337 0.76 -15.76 4.44
CA ALA A 337 0.12 -14.74 3.63
C ALA A 337 -1.28 -15.19 3.18
N LEU A 338 -2.28 -14.36 3.45
CA LEU A 338 -3.70 -14.62 3.25
C LEU A 338 -4.37 -13.47 2.52
N LEU A 339 -5.00 -13.78 1.40
CA LEU A 339 -5.89 -12.88 0.66
C LEU A 339 -7.34 -13.18 1.07
N LEU A 340 -8.03 -12.17 1.57
CA LEU A 340 -9.45 -12.22 1.86
C LEU A 340 -10.25 -11.40 0.84
N THR A 341 -11.40 -11.92 0.47
CA THR A 341 -12.42 -11.20 -0.32
C THR A 341 -13.62 -10.94 0.55
N PHE A 342 -14.09 -9.69 0.56
CA PHE A 342 -15.25 -9.25 1.33
C PHE A 342 -16.39 -8.86 0.40
N ASP A 343 -17.62 -9.01 0.86
CA ASP A 343 -18.77 -8.35 0.25
C ASP A 343 -18.92 -6.90 0.76
N ALA A 344 -19.93 -6.19 0.29
CA ALA A 344 -20.19 -4.80 0.70
C ALA A 344 -20.54 -4.66 2.18
N LYS A 345 -21.07 -5.73 2.82
CA LYS A 345 -21.43 -5.76 4.23
C LYS A 345 -20.27 -6.18 5.14
N GLY A 346 -19.11 -6.54 4.56
CA GLY A 346 -17.93 -7.00 5.26
C GLY A 346 -17.92 -8.51 5.53
N VAL A 347 -18.82 -9.28 4.93
CA VAL A 347 -18.79 -10.74 5.06
C VAL A 347 -17.62 -11.27 4.22
N ILE A 348 -16.80 -12.16 4.78
CA ILE A 348 -15.72 -12.83 4.05
C ILE A 348 -16.38 -13.88 3.13
N THR A 349 -16.22 -13.68 1.81
CA THR A 349 -16.83 -14.52 0.77
C THR A 349 -15.86 -15.52 0.17
N ALA A 350 -14.56 -15.20 0.18
CA ALA A 350 -13.49 -16.10 -0.28
C ALA A 350 -12.20 -15.84 0.48
N ALA A 351 -11.33 -16.85 0.51
CA ALA A 351 -10.00 -16.76 1.09
C ALA A 351 -9.00 -17.60 0.28
N HIS A 352 -7.80 -17.05 0.10
CA HIS A 352 -6.71 -17.73 -0.61
C HIS A 352 -5.40 -17.49 0.15
N SER A 353 -4.55 -18.50 0.22
CA SER A 353 -3.25 -18.41 0.89
C SER A 353 -2.10 -18.66 -0.07
N ALA A 354 -1.00 -17.94 0.14
CA ALA A 354 0.27 -18.32 -0.44
C ALA A 354 0.85 -19.55 0.31
N PRO A 355 1.83 -20.27 -0.28
CA PRO A 355 2.55 -21.35 0.40
C PRO A 355 3.22 -20.87 1.70
N ALA A 356 3.42 -21.80 2.65
CA ALA A 356 3.88 -21.47 4.01
C ALA A 356 5.34 -20.96 4.08
N GLU A 357 6.15 -21.23 3.05
CA GLU A 357 7.52 -20.72 2.91
C GLU A 357 7.58 -19.22 2.58
N GLN A 358 6.47 -18.61 2.15
CA GLN A 358 6.38 -17.18 1.91
C GLN A 358 6.31 -16.42 3.24
N LYS A 359 7.37 -15.68 3.58
CA LYS A 359 7.60 -15.10 4.91
C LYS A 359 6.99 -13.73 5.10
N GLU A 360 6.85 -12.96 4.01
CA GLU A 360 6.38 -11.58 4.09
C GLU A 360 5.39 -11.25 2.98
N VAL A 361 4.47 -10.36 3.27
CA VAL A 361 3.61 -9.69 2.30
C VAL A 361 4.30 -8.40 1.87
N LEU A 362 4.68 -8.33 0.59
CA LEU A 362 5.37 -7.17 0.01
C LEU A 362 4.42 -6.24 -0.73
N GLY A 363 3.42 -6.78 -1.44
CA GLY A 363 2.54 -5.99 -2.28
C GLY A 363 1.20 -6.65 -2.58
N LEU A 364 0.23 -5.82 -2.93
CA LEU A 364 -1.04 -6.22 -3.53
C LEU A 364 -1.38 -5.22 -4.63
N TYR A 365 -1.44 -5.68 -5.86
CA TYR A 365 -1.82 -4.87 -7.02
C TYR A 365 -3.01 -5.49 -7.73
N LEU A 366 -4.05 -4.70 -8.04
CA LEU A 366 -5.19 -5.17 -8.81
C LEU A 366 -5.02 -4.76 -10.27
N SER A 367 -4.61 -5.70 -11.09
CA SER A 367 -4.54 -5.53 -12.55
C SER A 367 -5.92 -5.73 -13.17
N LYS A 368 -6.24 -4.91 -14.16
CA LYS A 368 -7.47 -5.06 -14.95
C LYS A 368 -7.49 -6.37 -15.72
N ASP A 369 -6.34 -6.79 -16.26
CA ASP A 369 -6.23 -7.91 -17.19
C ASP A 369 -5.76 -9.22 -16.49
N LEU A 370 -5.03 -9.11 -15.39
CA LEU A 370 -4.46 -10.26 -14.66
C LEU A 370 -5.18 -10.57 -13.34
N GLY A 371 -6.12 -9.70 -12.93
CA GLY A 371 -6.72 -9.79 -11.60
C GLY A 371 -5.77 -9.37 -10.49
N PRO A 372 -5.97 -9.83 -9.23
CA PRO A 372 -5.11 -9.47 -8.13
C PRO A 372 -3.76 -10.16 -8.25
N LEU A 373 -2.70 -9.37 -8.17
CA LEU A 373 -1.32 -9.81 -8.02
C LEU A 373 -0.95 -9.69 -6.55
N CYS A 374 -0.70 -10.83 -5.91
CA CYS A 374 -0.29 -10.93 -4.52
C CYS A 374 1.22 -11.17 -4.49
N ILE A 375 1.98 -10.24 -3.94
CA ILE A 375 3.43 -10.26 -3.93
C ILE A 375 3.92 -10.63 -2.53
N THR A 376 4.73 -11.66 -2.44
CA THR A 376 5.32 -12.15 -1.18
C THR A 376 6.80 -12.43 -1.36
N SER A 377 7.51 -12.56 -0.25
CA SER A 377 8.89 -13.05 -0.28
C SER A 377 9.06 -14.34 0.52
N SER A 378 9.97 -15.17 0.06
CA SER A 378 10.68 -16.17 0.84
C SER A 378 11.97 -15.57 1.42
N ALA A 379 12.94 -16.41 1.86
CA ALA A 379 14.22 -15.89 2.37
C ALA A 379 15.02 -15.10 1.31
N GLU A 380 14.97 -15.51 0.05
CA GLU A 380 15.84 -14.98 -1.01
C GLU A 380 15.09 -14.48 -2.25
N THR A 381 13.84 -14.89 -2.42
CA THR A 381 13.10 -14.63 -3.65
C THR A 381 11.78 -13.92 -3.42
N VAL A 382 11.38 -13.12 -4.39
CA VAL A 382 10.04 -12.54 -4.49
C VAL A 382 9.19 -13.42 -5.39
N SER A 383 7.99 -13.73 -4.96
CA SER A 383 7.01 -14.50 -5.72
C SER A 383 5.75 -13.68 -5.97
N ILE A 384 5.25 -13.75 -7.18
CA ILE A 384 3.99 -13.12 -7.61
C ILE A 384 2.95 -14.21 -7.80
N PHE A 385 1.85 -14.09 -7.08
CA PHE A 385 0.72 -15.01 -7.15
C PHE A 385 -0.51 -14.30 -7.69
N THR A 386 -1.46 -15.10 -8.22
CA THR A 386 -2.77 -14.63 -8.65
C THR A 386 -3.86 -15.61 -8.19
N LEU A 387 -5.12 -15.27 -8.45
CA LEU A 387 -6.23 -16.20 -8.25
C LEU A 387 -6.22 -17.30 -9.33
N ASN A 388 -6.69 -18.49 -8.95
CA ASN A 388 -6.95 -19.59 -9.89
C ASN A 388 -8.20 -19.33 -10.73
#